data_30a08fdc855b8538a51e445c7962f1e7
#
_entry.id   30a08fdc855b8538a51e445c7962f1e7
#
_cell.length_a   1.000
_cell.length_b   1.000
_cell.length_c   1.000
_cell.angle_alpha   90.00
_cell.angle_beta   90.00
_cell.angle_gamma   90.00
#
_symmetry.space_group_name_H-M   'P 1'
#
loop_
_entity.id
_entity.type
_entity.pdbx_description
1 polymer ?
#
loop_
_entity_poly.entity_id
_entity_poly.type
_entity_poly.pdbx_seq_one_letter_code
_entity_poly.pdbx_strand_id
1 'polypeptide(L)'
;MSNVGIIGGGVSGVISAIYASKNGNKVTILEKNNDILKKLLITGSGRCNYFNSDQNIKHYHSKNEEYLNEIITKENIDELCCFYDSIGIVPKIKDGYYYPYSNMAISVKNALVTEVLKSNIKLICNYDVKSVDYKNNEFIINNDKHFDKLIISTGSKAYPKTGSDGFGYSFVKKLGHTINEVKPALVSLCSDDKILNIISGVRANAKISLYHFDELLKEEIGEVQFVKNEVSGICTFNLSYLVTKNNNVRINFMPFIKVEEYDDFMLKNNNKRVKEILNGILNPKLILAIIKRCNINEEKYFYELSKKEKELLKENLISFRIDIKGKGPFDKAQICMGGVPLNEIVIKSMKSKIKKLNWKFYLILINIREYLSN
;
A
#
# COMPACT_ATOMS: atom_id res chain seq x y z
N MET A 1 -16.50 -25.40 23.10
CA MET A 1 -17.04 -25.02 21.79
C MET A 1 -17.68 -23.62 21.95
N SER A 2 -17.21 -22.63 21.21
CA SER A 2 -17.77 -21.27 21.26
C SER A 2 -18.46 -20.94 19.93
N ASN A 3 -19.47 -20.06 19.97
CA ASN A 3 -20.08 -19.46 18.79
C ASN A 3 -19.30 -18.20 18.42
N VAL A 4 -18.61 -18.21 17.28
CA VAL A 4 -17.70 -17.15 16.83
C VAL A 4 -18.30 -16.42 15.64
N GLY A 5 -18.52 -15.12 15.79
CA GLY A 5 -18.91 -14.23 14.72
C GLY A 5 -17.69 -13.56 14.09
N ILE A 6 -17.66 -13.48 12.76
CA ILE A 6 -16.61 -12.81 12.00
C ILE A 6 -17.26 -11.78 11.08
N ILE A 7 -16.93 -10.50 11.24
CA ILE A 7 -17.44 -9.43 10.39
C ILE A 7 -16.40 -9.15 9.32
N GLY A 8 -16.75 -9.44 8.06
CA GLY A 8 -15.93 -9.26 6.87
C GLY A 8 -15.35 -10.55 6.33
N GLY A 9 -15.71 -10.88 5.09
CA GLY A 9 -15.26 -12.03 4.32
C GLY A 9 -14.02 -11.75 3.45
N GLY A 10 -13.14 -10.83 3.89
CA GLY A 10 -11.81 -10.63 3.30
C GLY A 10 -10.85 -11.76 3.67
N VAL A 11 -9.60 -11.70 3.18
CA VAL A 11 -8.58 -12.76 3.44
C VAL A 11 -8.42 -13.03 4.93
N SER A 12 -8.27 -11.98 5.74
CA SER A 12 -8.10 -12.09 7.19
C SER A 12 -9.29 -12.79 7.88
N GLY A 13 -10.52 -12.43 7.49
CA GLY A 13 -11.73 -13.02 8.05
C GLY A 13 -11.88 -14.50 7.64
N VAL A 14 -11.60 -14.82 6.39
CA VAL A 14 -11.66 -16.20 5.88
C VAL A 14 -10.62 -17.09 6.56
N ILE A 15 -9.37 -16.65 6.64
CA ILE A 15 -8.31 -17.43 7.32
C ILE A 15 -8.65 -17.60 8.81
N SER A 16 -9.09 -16.54 9.49
CA SER A 16 -9.53 -16.62 10.89
C SER A 16 -10.69 -17.61 11.08
N ALA A 17 -11.64 -17.66 10.13
CA ALA A 17 -12.76 -18.60 10.18
C ALA A 17 -12.27 -20.04 10.07
N ILE A 18 -11.37 -20.33 9.13
CA ILE A 18 -10.79 -21.65 8.93
C ILE A 18 -10.08 -22.13 10.20
N TYR A 19 -9.21 -21.31 10.78
CA TYR A 19 -8.52 -21.68 12.02
C TYR A 19 -9.47 -21.82 13.23
N ALA A 20 -10.44 -20.91 13.36
CA ALA A 20 -11.43 -21.00 14.45
C ALA A 20 -12.27 -22.29 14.35
N SER A 21 -12.66 -22.68 13.12
CA SER A 21 -13.40 -23.93 12.89
C SER A 21 -12.54 -25.17 13.15
N LYS A 22 -11.29 -25.20 12.69
CA LYS A 22 -10.33 -26.28 12.97
C LYS A 22 -10.11 -26.48 14.48
N ASN A 23 -10.26 -25.43 15.28
CA ASN A 23 -10.21 -25.48 16.75
C ASN A 23 -11.57 -25.81 17.41
N GLY A 24 -12.50 -26.43 16.68
CA GLY A 24 -13.76 -26.94 17.18
C GLY A 24 -14.82 -25.91 17.52
N ASN A 25 -14.73 -24.68 17.01
CA ASN A 25 -15.74 -23.64 17.22
C ASN A 25 -16.81 -23.64 16.12
N LYS A 26 -18.03 -23.22 16.47
CA LYS A 26 -19.07 -22.89 15.50
C LYS A 26 -18.78 -21.49 14.94
N VAL A 27 -18.59 -21.37 13.63
CA VAL A 27 -18.14 -20.11 13.01
C VAL A 27 -19.16 -19.58 12.01
N THR A 28 -19.42 -18.28 12.06
CA THR A 28 -20.25 -17.59 11.08
C THR A 28 -19.50 -16.36 10.54
N ILE A 29 -19.33 -16.30 9.21
CA ILE A 29 -18.84 -15.10 8.51
C ILE A 29 -20.05 -14.26 8.08
N LEU A 30 -20.03 -12.97 8.41
CA LEU A 30 -20.98 -11.96 7.99
C LEU A 30 -20.31 -11.05 6.97
N GLU A 31 -20.72 -11.11 5.70
CA GLU A 31 -20.14 -10.32 4.60
C GLU A 31 -21.22 -9.45 3.96
N LYS A 32 -20.92 -8.15 3.82
CA LYS A 32 -21.87 -7.18 3.23
C LYS A 32 -22.06 -7.34 1.73
N ASN A 33 -21.04 -7.79 1.03
CA ASN A 33 -21.12 -8.04 -0.40
C ASN A 33 -21.82 -9.37 -0.70
N ASN A 34 -22.15 -9.59 -1.98
CA ASN A 34 -22.68 -10.85 -2.47
C ASN A 34 -21.65 -11.99 -2.53
N ASP A 35 -20.36 -11.69 -2.30
CA ASP A 35 -19.26 -12.65 -2.40
C ASP A 35 -18.08 -12.21 -1.53
N ILE A 36 -17.29 -13.19 -1.07
CA ILE A 36 -16.09 -13.00 -0.24
C ILE A 36 -14.83 -12.78 -1.09
N LEU A 37 -13.73 -12.32 -0.46
CA LEU A 37 -12.39 -12.19 -1.06
C LEU A 37 -12.30 -11.22 -2.26
N LYS A 38 -13.20 -10.25 -2.39
CA LYS A 38 -13.22 -9.32 -3.54
C LYS A 38 -11.91 -8.55 -3.68
N LYS A 39 -11.32 -8.06 -2.59
CA LYS A 39 -10.06 -7.30 -2.65
C LYS A 39 -8.90 -8.18 -3.10
N LEU A 40 -8.85 -9.45 -2.72
CA LEU A 40 -7.82 -10.39 -3.15
C LEU A 40 -7.71 -10.46 -4.67
N LEU A 41 -8.84 -10.44 -5.38
CA LEU A 41 -8.88 -10.57 -6.84
C LEU A 41 -8.17 -9.44 -7.60
N ILE A 42 -7.99 -8.28 -6.97
CA ILE A 42 -7.33 -7.13 -7.61
C ILE A 42 -5.86 -6.96 -7.18
N THR A 43 -5.41 -7.69 -6.16
CA THR A 43 -4.04 -7.60 -5.66
C THR A 43 -3.04 -8.11 -6.69
N GLY A 44 -1.84 -7.53 -6.70
CA GLY A 44 -0.79 -7.88 -7.67
C GLY A 44 -1.26 -7.75 -9.13
N SER A 45 -2.11 -6.78 -9.45
CA SER A 45 -2.72 -6.60 -10.78
C SER A 45 -3.49 -7.86 -11.26
N GLY A 46 -4.27 -8.46 -10.36
CA GLY A 46 -5.08 -9.66 -10.63
C GLY A 46 -4.34 -10.99 -10.51
N ARG A 47 -3.07 -10.96 -10.06
CA ARG A 47 -2.24 -12.17 -9.87
C ARG A 47 -2.17 -12.65 -8.44
N CYS A 48 -2.57 -11.81 -7.46
CA CYS A 48 -2.44 -12.06 -6.03
C CYS A 48 -0.98 -12.24 -5.58
N ASN A 49 -0.26 -11.13 -5.35
CA ASN A 49 0.96 -11.18 -4.57
C ASN A 49 0.58 -11.45 -3.11
N TYR A 50 0.77 -12.69 -2.64
CA TYR A 50 0.30 -13.10 -1.31
C TYR A 50 1.39 -13.16 -0.25
N PHE A 51 2.67 -13.08 -0.64
CA PHE A 51 3.80 -13.10 0.25
C PHE A 51 5.05 -12.50 -0.40
N ASN A 52 6.00 -12.05 0.45
CA ASN A 52 7.34 -11.64 0.04
C ASN A 52 8.37 -12.31 0.95
N SER A 53 9.49 -12.78 0.40
CA SER A 53 10.57 -13.41 1.18
C SER A 53 11.39 -12.40 2.00
N ASP A 54 11.44 -11.12 1.59
CA ASP A 54 12.10 -10.08 2.38
C ASP A 54 11.14 -9.55 3.45
N GLN A 55 11.21 -10.15 4.64
CA GLN A 55 10.43 -9.80 5.82
C GLN A 55 11.25 -8.96 6.81
N ASN A 56 12.23 -8.21 6.33
CA ASN A 56 13.04 -7.36 7.19
C ASN A 56 12.18 -6.28 7.85
N ILE A 57 12.34 -6.12 9.18
CA ILE A 57 11.54 -5.20 10.01
C ILE A 57 11.60 -3.74 9.51
N LYS A 58 12.67 -3.34 8.83
CA LYS A 58 12.82 -2.00 8.23
C LYS A 58 11.73 -1.64 7.20
N HIS A 59 11.04 -2.64 6.63
CA HIS A 59 9.96 -2.43 5.66
C HIS A 59 8.62 -2.10 6.33
N TYR A 60 8.53 -2.28 7.64
CA TYR A 60 7.33 -2.06 8.42
C TYR A 60 7.44 -0.76 9.21
N HIS A 61 6.36 0.00 9.27
CA HIS A 61 6.36 1.29 9.96
C HIS A 61 5.26 1.34 11.00
N SER A 62 5.64 1.49 12.26
CA SER A 62 4.75 1.66 13.40
C SER A 62 5.35 2.66 14.38
N LYS A 63 4.50 3.32 15.16
CA LYS A 63 4.96 4.07 16.34
C LYS A 63 5.40 3.15 17.48
N ASN A 64 5.01 1.87 17.41
CA ASN A 64 5.32 0.83 18.38
C ASN A 64 6.08 -0.29 17.67
N GLU A 65 7.31 0.01 17.23
CA GLU A 65 8.13 -0.91 16.43
C GLU A 65 8.45 -2.21 17.18
N GLU A 66 8.55 -2.16 18.51
CA GLU A 66 8.79 -3.33 19.36
C GLU A 66 7.73 -4.42 19.15
N TYR A 67 6.49 -4.06 18.87
CA TYR A 67 5.40 -5.02 18.64
C TYR A 67 5.50 -5.71 17.27
N LEU A 68 6.19 -5.12 16.32
CA LEU A 68 6.37 -5.72 15.00
C LEU A 68 7.24 -6.98 15.09
N ASN A 69 8.25 -6.98 15.98
CA ASN A 69 9.11 -8.15 16.22
C ASN A 69 8.34 -9.35 16.81
N GLU A 70 7.19 -9.11 17.48
CA GLU A 70 6.33 -10.19 17.97
C GLU A 70 5.43 -10.79 16.89
N ILE A 71 5.17 -10.06 15.80
CA ILE A 71 4.30 -10.49 14.70
C ILE A 71 5.14 -11.12 13.58
N ILE A 72 6.25 -10.46 13.21
CA ILE A 72 7.10 -10.85 12.08
C ILE A 72 8.20 -11.76 12.62
N THR A 73 7.80 -12.96 13.00
CA THR A 73 8.72 -14.00 13.48
C THR A 73 8.88 -15.08 12.40
N LYS A 74 9.98 -15.80 12.45
CA LYS A 74 10.21 -16.91 11.52
C LYS A 74 9.09 -17.96 11.62
N GLU A 75 8.63 -18.27 12.83
CA GLU A 75 7.58 -19.24 13.08
C GLU A 75 6.26 -18.82 12.40
N ASN A 76 5.86 -17.56 12.55
CA ASN A 76 4.63 -17.05 11.92
C ASN A 76 4.73 -17.04 10.40
N ILE A 77 5.93 -16.75 9.85
CA ILE A 77 6.19 -16.77 8.41
C ILE A 77 6.12 -18.21 7.88
N ASP A 78 6.77 -19.15 8.56
CA ASP A 78 6.77 -20.56 8.19
C ASP A 78 5.34 -21.14 8.25
N GLU A 79 4.55 -20.78 9.29
CA GLU A 79 3.15 -21.18 9.41
C GLU A 79 2.30 -20.65 8.26
N LEU A 80 2.51 -19.40 7.84
CA LEU A 80 1.82 -18.80 6.70
C LEU A 80 2.14 -19.54 5.39
N CYS A 81 3.40 -19.86 5.15
CA CYS A 81 3.82 -20.63 3.99
C CYS A 81 3.23 -22.04 3.99
N CYS A 82 3.28 -22.75 5.13
CA CYS A 82 2.67 -24.07 5.30
C CYS A 82 1.16 -24.02 5.08
N PHE A 83 0.49 -22.96 5.52
CA PHE A 83 -0.95 -22.79 5.28
C PHE A 83 -1.27 -22.73 3.78
N TYR A 84 -0.56 -21.88 3.01
CA TYR A 84 -0.81 -21.77 1.57
C TYR A 84 -0.49 -23.08 0.83
N ASP A 85 0.57 -23.77 1.20
CA ASP A 85 0.90 -25.10 0.66
C ASP A 85 -0.20 -26.11 0.97
N SER A 86 -0.71 -26.15 2.21
CA SER A 86 -1.76 -27.09 2.65
C SER A 86 -3.09 -26.94 1.90
N ILE A 87 -3.36 -25.75 1.34
CA ILE A 87 -4.54 -25.49 0.51
C ILE A 87 -4.26 -25.60 -0.99
N GLY A 88 -3.06 -26.12 -1.37
CA GLY A 88 -2.68 -26.42 -2.74
C GLY A 88 -2.21 -25.21 -3.55
N ILE A 89 -1.75 -24.15 -2.92
CA ILE A 89 -1.17 -22.98 -3.61
C ILE A 89 0.32 -23.20 -3.84
N VAL A 90 0.68 -23.54 -5.07
CA VAL A 90 2.09 -23.66 -5.51
C VAL A 90 2.63 -22.28 -5.79
N PRO A 91 3.76 -21.87 -5.17
CA PRO A 91 4.33 -20.55 -5.37
C PRO A 91 5.07 -20.41 -6.70
N LYS A 92 4.89 -19.27 -7.37
CA LYS A 92 5.77 -18.73 -8.40
C LYS A 92 6.50 -17.53 -7.81
N ILE A 93 7.80 -17.67 -7.60
CA ILE A 93 8.63 -16.63 -6.99
C ILE A 93 9.29 -15.79 -8.09
N LYS A 94 9.14 -14.47 -7.99
CA LYS A 94 9.82 -13.51 -8.85
C LYS A 94 10.31 -12.33 -7.99
N ASP A 95 11.60 -12.08 -7.97
CA ASP A 95 12.22 -10.96 -7.23
C ASP A 95 11.79 -10.91 -5.73
N GLY A 96 11.67 -12.10 -5.10
CA GLY A 96 11.20 -12.23 -3.72
C GLY A 96 9.67 -12.22 -3.54
N TYR A 97 8.91 -11.83 -4.56
CA TYR A 97 7.44 -11.81 -4.51
C TYR A 97 6.84 -13.17 -4.84
N TYR A 98 5.85 -13.59 -4.06
CA TYR A 98 5.15 -14.86 -4.22
C TYR A 98 3.78 -14.66 -4.87
N TYR A 99 3.58 -15.31 -5.98
CA TYR A 99 2.32 -15.40 -6.70
C TYR A 99 1.87 -16.86 -6.77
N PRO A 100 0.59 -17.17 -6.95
CA PRO A 100 0.20 -18.53 -7.33
C PRO A 100 0.83 -18.88 -8.68
N TYR A 101 1.25 -20.12 -8.86
CA TYR A 101 1.91 -20.56 -10.10
C TYR A 101 1.06 -20.29 -11.35
N SER A 102 -0.26 -20.34 -11.19
CA SER A 102 -1.22 -19.96 -12.24
C SER A 102 -1.16 -18.49 -12.66
N ASN A 103 -0.50 -17.60 -11.89
CA ASN A 103 -0.55 -16.15 -12.03
C ASN A 103 -1.97 -15.54 -11.99
N MET A 104 -2.92 -16.19 -11.36
CA MET A 104 -4.33 -15.77 -11.28
C MET A 104 -4.80 -15.69 -9.85
N ALA A 105 -5.26 -14.52 -9.40
CA ALA A 105 -5.80 -14.31 -8.05
C ALA A 105 -7.04 -15.21 -7.77
N ILE A 106 -7.78 -15.56 -8.81
CA ILE A 106 -8.94 -16.45 -8.70
C ILE A 106 -8.54 -17.85 -8.17
N SER A 107 -7.34 -18.33 -8.46
CA SER A 107 -6.87 -19.65 -7.96
C SER A 107 -6.73 -19.62 -6.44
N VAL A 108 -6.19 -18.55 -5.88
CA VAL A 108 -6.08 -18.37 -4.42
C VAL A 108 -7.47 -18.24 -3.79
N LYS A 109 -8.36 -17.46 -4.42
CA LYS A 109 -9.74 -17.33 -3.97
C LYS A 109 -10.44 -18.69 -3.92
N ASN A 110 -10.36 -19.47 -4.99
CA ASN A 110 -11.04 -20.78 -5.07
C ASN A 110 -10.50 -21.76 -4.02
N ALA A 111 -9.18 -21.78 -3.79
CA ALA A 111 -8.59 -22.60 -2.73
C ALA A 111 -9.13 -22.22 -1.34
N LEU A 112 -9.16 -20.93 -1.02
CA LEU A 112 -9.71 -20.43 0.26
C LEU A 112 -11.22 -20.73 0.40
N VAL A 113 -12.01 -20.55 -0.65
CA VAL A 113 -13.45 -20.89 -0.65
C VAL A 113 -13.66 -22.38 -0.43
N THR A 114 -12.85 -23.22 -1.07
CA THR A 114 -12.90 -24.68 -0.85
C THR A 114 -12.68 -25.05 0.62
N GLU A 115 -11.71 -24.41 1.29
CA GLU A 115 -11.47 -24.64 2.71
C GLU A 115 -12.63 -24.15 3.61
N VAL A 116 -13.27 -23.03 3.26
CA VAL A 116 -14.47 -22.55 3.97
C VAL A 116 -15.59 -23.59 3.89
N LEU A 117 -15.82 -24.16 2.70
CA LEU A 117 -16.87 -25.17 2.48
C LEU A 117 -16.58 -26.47 3.22
N LYS A 118 -15.32 -26.93 3.22
CA LYS A 118 -14.90 -28.14 3.97
C LYS A 118 -14.98 -27.98 5.49
N SER A 119 -14.80 -26.75 5.99
CA SER A 119 -14.70 -26.46 7.43
C SER A 119 -16.04 -26.23 8.11
N ASN A 120 -17.17 -26.50 7.48
CA ASN A 120 -18.53 -26.29 8.04
C ASN A 120 -18.75 -24.87 8.60
N ILE A 121 -18.18 -23.87 7.94
CA ILE A 121 -18.32 -22.46 8.28
C ILE A 121 -19.61 -21.91 7.68
N LYS A 122 -20.47 -21.30 8.49
CA LYS A 122 -21.65 -20.60 7.99
C LYS A 122 -21.26 -19.29 7.34
N LEU A 123 -21.48 -19.17 6.03
CA LEU A 123 -21.26 -17.92 5.29
C LEU A 123 -22.60 -17.22 5.03
N ILE A 124 -22.72 -15.96 5.45
CA ILE A 124 -23.88 -15.10 5.21
C ILE A 124 -23.41 -13.88 4.43
N CYS A 125 -23.62 -13.89 3.12
CA CYS A 125 -23.39 -12.76 2.22
C CYS A 125 -24.60 -11.83 2.17
N ASN A 126 -24.44 -10.64 1.59
CA ASN A 126 -25.46 -9.57 1.54
C ASN A 126 -25.98 -9.19 2.94
N TYR A 127 -25.13 -9.33 3.96
CA TYR A 127 -25.45 -8.98 5.33
C TYR A 127 -24.64 -7.76 5.79
N ASP A 128 -25.25 -6.60 5.71
CA ASP A 128 -24.64 -5.34 6.11
C ASP A 128 -24.75 -5.18 7.63
N VAL A 129 -23.60 -5.24 8.29
CA VAL A 129 -23.51 -5.01 9.74
C VAL A 129 -23.59 -3.52 10.02
N LYS A 130 -24.65 -3.10 10.69
CA LYS A 130 -24.92 -1.69 11.07
C LYS A 130 -24.63 -1.40 12.54
N SER A 131 -24.73 -2.40 13.40
CA SER A 131 -24.47 -2.25 14.82
C SER A 131 -23.76 -3.45 15.41
N VAL A 132 -22.89 -3.17 16.39
CA VAL A 132 -22.20 -4.14 17.23
C VAL A 132 -22.36 -3.67 18.66
N ASP A 133 -22.94 -4.50 19.51
CA ASP A 133 -23.09 -4.27 20.92
C ASP A 133 -22.50 -5.42 21.74
N TYR A 134 -22.08 -5.16 22.99
CA TYR A 134 -21.65 -6.17 23.92
C TYR A 134 -22.46 -6.04 25.21
N LYS A 135 -23.34 -7.02 25.45
CA LYS A 135 -24.24 -7.07 26.59
C LYS A 135 -24.39 -8.51 27.09
N ASN A 136 -24.61 -8.69 28.34
CA ASN A 136 -24.83 -10.04 28.96
C ASN A 136 -23.74 -11.04 28.58
N ASN A 137 -22.50 -10.58 28.44
CA ASN A 137 -21.36 -11.41 28.07
C ASN A 137 -21.38 -11.99 26.63
N GLU A 138 -22.18 -11.40 25.76
CA GLU A 138 -22.34 -11.76 24.33
C GLU A 138 -22.17 -10.54 23.43
N PHE A 139 -21.71 -10.78 22.19
CA PHE A 139 -21.77 -9.80 21.11
C PHE A 139 -23.08 -9.93 20.35
N ILE A 140 -23.76 -8.79 20.18
CA ILE A 140 -25.05 -8.72 19.47
C ILE A 140 -24.83 -7.86 18.20
N ILE A 141 -25.10 -8.48 17.05
CA ILE A 141 -24.96 -7.86 15.75
C ILE A 141 -26.34 -7.56 15.18
N ASN A 142 -26.60 -6.31 14.79
CA ASN A 142 -27.90 -5.86 14.23
C ASN A 142 -29.12 -6.24 15.08
N ASN A 143 -28.98 -6.48 16.36
CA ASN A 143 -30.00 -6.97 17.29
C ASN A 143 -30.60 -8.36 16.93
N ASP A 144 -29.97 -9.14 16.04
CA ASP A 144 -30.53 -10.43 15.58
C ASP A 144 -29.51 -11.60 15.61
N LYS A 145 -28.21 -11.34 15.69
CA LYS A 145 -27.18 -12.38 15.76
C LYS A 145 -26.39 -12.26 17.05
N HIS A 146 -26.23 -13.38 17.73
CA HIS A 146 -25.57 -13.49 19.02
C HIS A 146 -24.32 -14.36 18.93
N PHE A 147 -23.21 -13.91 19.48
CA PHE A 147 -21.92 -14.60 19.44
C PHE A 147 -21.18 -14.53 20.77
N ASP A 148 -20.55 -15.62 21.19
CA ASP A 148 -19.68 -15.65 22.38
C ASP A 148 -18.39 -14.87 22.17
N LYS A 149 -17.87 -14.92 20.94
CA LYS A 149 -16.63 -14.24 20.53
C LYS A 149 -16.84 -13.52 19.20
N LEU A 150 -16.14 -12.41 19.04
CA LEU A 150 -16.24 -11.62 17.83
C LEU A 150 -14.86 -11.32 17.23
N ILE A 151 -14.76 -11.49 15.91
CA ILE A 151 -13.60 -11.05 15.11
C ILE A 151 -14.07 -9.94 14.17
N ILE A 152 -13.45 -8.77 14.22
CA ILE A 152 -13.68 -7.71 13.24
C ILE A 152 -12.55 -7.71 12.21
N SER A 153 -12.88 -8.06 10.98
CA SER A 153 -11.97 -8.17 9.83
C SER A 153 -12.49 -7.44 8.59
N THR A 154 -13.14 -6.29 8.82
CA THR A 154 -13.78 -5.49 7.77
C THR A 154 -12.82 -4.81 6.80
N GLY A 155 -11.51 -4.90 7.06
CA GLY A 155 -10.47 -4.27 6.27
C GLY A 155 -10.34 -2.77 6.50
N SER A 156 -9.35 -2.18 5.82
CA SER A 156 -9.09 -0.73 5.89
C SER A 156 -9.87 0.04 4.84
N LYS A 157 -9.75 1.38 4.84
CA LYS A 157 -10.44 2.28 3.90
C LYS A 157 -9.79 2.33 2.50
N ALA A 158 -8.66 1.64 2.27
CA ALA A 158 -8.03 1.59 0.96
C ALA A 158 -8.88 0.84 -0.05
N TYR A 159 -9.01 1.42 -1.25
CA TYR A 159 -9.77 0.88 -2.38
C TYR A 159 -11.19 0.42 -1.98
N PRO A 160 -12.06 1.34 -1.52
CA PRO A 160 -13.35 1.03 -0.91
C PRO A 160 -14.33 0.31 -1.84
N LYS A 161 -14.15 0.42 -3.16
CA LYS A 161 -14.98 -0.28 -4.18
C LYS A 161 -15.04 -1.80 -4.01
N THR A 162 -14.07 -2.39 -3.28
CA THR A 162 -14.06 -3.82 -2.95
C THR A 162 -14.89 -4.18 -1.72
N GLY A 163 -15.48 -3.18 -1.06
CA GLY A 163 -16.33 -3.37 0.11
C GLY A 163 -15.72 -2.90 1.43
N SER A 164 -14.44 -2.65 1.54
CA SER A 164 -13.82 -2.13 2.76
C SER A 164 -13.77 -0.60 2.73
N ASP A 165 -14.73 0.05 3.36
CA ASP A 165 -14.93 1.49 3.38
C ASP A 165 -14.48 2.17 4.69
N GLY A 166 -13.95 1.36 5.62
CA GLY A 166 -13.53 1.81 6.94
C GLY A 166 -14.66 1.91 7.96
N PHE A 167 -15.89 1.48 7.62
CA PHE A 167 -17.01 1.54 8.57
C PHE A 167 -16.76 0.72 9.85
N GLY A 168 -15.98 -0.37 9.75
CA GLY A 168 -15.58 -1.18 10.90
C GLY A 168 -14.86 -0.43 12.02
N TYR A 169 -14.18 0.67 11.72
CA TYR A 169 -13.56 1.51 12.74
C TYR A 169 -14.60 2.10 13.72
N SER A 170 -15.82 2.36 13.27
CA SER A 170 -16.91 2.86 14.13
C SER A 170 -17.31 1.84 15.20
N PHE A 171 -17.36 0.56 14.84
CA PHE A 171 -17.68 -0.53 15.78
C PHE A 171 -16.61 -0.64 16.86
N VAL A 172 -15.36 -0.61 16.44
CA VAL A 172 -14.19 -0.76 17.31
C VAL A 172 -14.12 0.42 18.28
N LYS A 173 -14.39 1.64 17.82
CA LYS A 173 -14.48 2.84 18.66
C LYS A 173 -15.62 2.72 19.68
N LYS A 174 -16.80 2.25 19.27
CA LYS A 174 -17.96 2.01 20.17
C LYS A 174 -17.62 0.98 21.24
N LEU A 175 -16.81 -0.02 20.91
CA LEU A 175 -16.35 -1.03 21.86
C LEU A 175 -15.26 -0.53 22.83
N GLY A 176 -14.75 0.69 22.63
CA GLY A 176 -13.88 1.38 23.58
C GLY A 176 -12.42 1.53 23.15
N HIS A 177 -12.06 1.16 21.92
CA HIS A 177 -10.74 1.43 21.35
C HIS A 177 -10.60 2.86 20.86
N THR A 178 -9.37 3.34 20.81
CA THR A 178 -9.03 4.56 20.09
C THR A 178 -8.77 4.26 18.60
N ILE A 179 -8.92 5.26 17.75
CA ILE A 179 -8.62 5.16 16.34
C ILE A 179 -7.69 6.30 15.96
N ASN A 180 -6.46 5.99 15.64
CA ASN A 180 -5.54 6.92 15.00
C ASN A 180 -6.08 7.32 13.62
N GLU A 181 -5.88 8.58 13.25
CA GLU A 181 -6.36 9.11 11.97
C GLU A 181 -5.96 8.20 10.82
N VAL A 182 -6.96 7.72 10.06
CA VAL A 182 -6.74 6.84 8.92
C VAL A 182 -6.43 7.69 7.68
N LYS A 183 -5.26 7.48 7.07
CA LYS A 183 -4.80 8.19 5.87
C LYS A 183 -4.44 7.21 4.77
N PRO A 184 -4.59 7.60 3.48
CA PRO A 184 -4.14 6.76 2.38
C PRO A 184 -2.61 6.64 2.38
N ALA A 185 -2.11 5.47 1.96
CA ALA A 185 -0.69 5.21 1.76
C ALA A 185 -0.49 4.23 0.60
N LEU A 186 0.74 4.13 0.09
CA LEU A 186 1.05 3.51 -1.20
C LEU A 186 0.11 4.06 -2.29
N VAL A 187 0.20 5.37 -2.48
CA VAL A 187 -0.68 6.13 -3.36
C VAL A 187 0.12 7.24 -4.07
N SER A 188 -0.38 7.72 -5.20
CA SER A 188 0.19 8.87 -5.91
C SER A 188 0.25 10.14 -5.06
N LEU A 189 1.10 11.07 -5.45
CA LEU A 189 1.24 12.39 -4.84
C LEU A 189 0.59 13.43 -5.74
N CYS A 190 -0.32 14.22 -5.20
CA CYS A 190 -1.06 15.25 -5.93
C CYS A 190 -0.26 16.54 -6.01
N SER A 191 -0.32 17.21 -7.17
CA SER A 191 0.33 18.50 -7.42
C SER A 191 -0.49 19.35 -8.39
N ASP A 192 -0.43 20.67 -8.23
CA ASP A 192 -1.02 21.63 -9.16
C ASP A 192 -0.04 22.09 -10.26
N ASP A 193 1.17 21.53 -10.30
CA ASP A 193 2.16 21.90 -11.31
C ASP A 193 1.64 21.57 -12.72
N LYS A 194 1.46 22.62 -13.52
CA LYS A 194 0.91 22.49 -14.89
C LYS A 194 1.77 21.63 -15.80
N ILE A 195 3.03 21.41 -15.46
CA ILE A 195 3.95 20.56 -16.24
C ILE A 195 3.46 19.12 -16.29
N LEU A 196 2.79 18.64 -15.22
CA LEU A 196 2.22 17.29 -15.16
C LEU A 196 1.17 17.02 -16.23
N ASN A 197 0.49 18.08 -16.72
CA ASN A 197 -0.45 17.93 -17.83
C ASN A 197 0.29 17.69 -19.16
N ILE A 198 1.48 18.29 -19.32
CA ILE A 198 2.31 18.17 -20.54
C ILE A 198 2.92 16.77 -20.60
N ILE A 199 3.46 16.28 -19.47
CA ILE A 199 4.18 15.01 -19.38
C ILE A 199 3.26 13.85 -18.95
N SER A 200 1.95 14.04 -18.92
CA SER A 200 1.01 12.98 -18.54
C SER A 200 1.15 11.76 -19.44
N GLY A 201 1.21 10.57 -18.82
CA GLY A 201 1.42 9.27 -19.45
C GLY A 201 2.90 8.90 -19.61
N VAL A 202 3.84 9.80 -19.30
CA VAL A 202 5.29 9.51 -19.36
C VAL A 202 5.69 8.66 -18.16
N ARG A 203 6.62 7.72 -18.40
CA ARG A 203 7.37 6.97 -17.40
C ARG A 203 8.85 7.25 -17.56
N ALA A 204 9.57 7.37 -16.46
CA ALA A 204 11.00 7.59 -16.45
C ALA A 204 11.65 6.82 -15.29
N ASN A 205 12.75 6.13 -15.58
CA ASN A 205 13.62 5.60 -14.54
C ASN A 205 14.37 6.77 -13.91
N ALA A 206 14.18 6.99 -12.62
CA ALA A 206 14.69 8.15 -11.93
C ALA A 206 14.96 7.86 -10.45
N LYS A 207 15.75 8.71 -9.81
CA LYS A 207 15.78 8.83 -8.35
C LYS A 207 14.80 9.93 -7.95
N ILE A 208 13.84 9.62 -7.10
CA ILE A 208 12.88 10.57 -6.55
C ILE A 208 13.14 10.78 -5.07
N SER A 209 13.30 12.02 -4.66
CA SER A 209 13.60 12.43 -3.29
C SER A 209 12.47 13.28 -2.75
N LEU A 210 11.93 12.93 -1.59
CA LEU A 210 10.89 13.69 -0.88
C LEU A 210 11.55 14.65 0.11
N TYR A 211 11.15 15.91 0.04
CA TYR A 211 11.61 16.96 0.94
C TYR A 211 10.45 17.57 1.74
N HIS A 212 10.74 17.98 2.96
CA HIS A 212 9.92 18.91 3.73
C HIS A 212 10.64 20.24 3.76
N PHE A 213 10.11 21.28 3.08
CA PHE A 213 10.88 22.45 2.66
C PHE A 213 12.15 22.04 1.92
N ASP A 214 13.33 22.19 2.52
CA ASP A 214 14.64 21.79 1.98
C ASP A 214 15.29 20.61 2.74
N GLU A 215 14.62 20.04 3.74
CA GLU A 215 15.07 18.87 4.47
C GLU A 215 14.70 17.59 3.72
N LEU A 216 15.69 16.77 3.40
CA LEU A 216 15.48 15.47 2.76
C LEU A 216 14.86 14.48 3.76
N LEU A 217 13.69 13.94 3.43
CA LEU A 217 13.01 12.93 4.25
C LEU A 217 13.35 11.51 3.81
N LYS A 218 13.33 11.25 2.51
CA LYS A 218 13.58 9.91 1.96
C LYS A 218 13.83 9.97 0.46
N GLU A 219 14.61 9.02 -0.05
CA GLU A 219 14.85 8.80 -1.46
C GLU A 219 14.46 7.38 -1.89
N GLU A 220 14.02 7.26 -3.14
CA GLU A 220 13.72 5.99 -3.79
C GLU A 220 14.20 6.04 -5.24
N ILE A 221 14.66 4.90 -5.77
CA ILE A 221 15.06 4.74 -7.18
C ILE A 221 14.09 3.79 -7.85
N GLY A 222 13.61 4.14 -9.03
CA GLY A 222 12.70 3.29 -9.80
C GLY A 222 11.96 4.04 -10.89
N GLU A 223 10.92 3.40 -11.43
CA GLU A 223 10.09 4.02 -12.45
C GLU A 223 9.11 5.03 -11.82
N VAL A 224 9.33 6.30 -12.09
CA VAL A 224 8.38 7.40 -11.80
C VAL A 224 7.40 7.49 -12.96
N GLN A 225 6.11 7.58 -12.68
CA GLN A 225 5.06 7.76 -13.66
C GLN A 225 4.38 9.10 -13.45
N PHE A 226 4.26 9.89 -14.51
CA PHE A 226 3.55 11.16 -14.48
C PHE A 226 2.11 10.97 -14.98
N VAL A 227 1.16 11.42 -14.19
CA VAL A 227 -0.27 11.41 -14.50
C VAL A 227 -0.78 12.84 -14.37
N LYS A 228 -1.93 13.14 -14.94
CA LYS A 228 -2.53 14.46 -14.82
C LYS A 228 -2.68 14.84 -13.35
N ASN A 229 -2.04 15.93 -12.94
CA ASN A 229 -2.02 16.46 -11.57
C ASN A 229 -1.43 15.51 -10.50
N GLU A 230 -0.73 14.44 -10.88
CA GLU A 230 -0.18 13.46 -9.92
C GLU A 230 1.20 12.96 -10.37
N VAL A 231 2.05 12.71 -9.39
CA VAL A 231 3.27 11.90 -9.54
C VAL A 231 2.97 10.52 -8.97
N SER A 232 3.27 9.48 -9.73
CA SER A 232 2.90 8.09 -9.47
C SER A 232 4.10 7.15 -9.69
N GLY A 233 3.88 5.86 -9.61
CA GLY A 233 4.93 4.83 -9.68
C GLY A 233 5.27 4.27 -8.31
N ILE A 234 5.85 3.05 -8.27
CA ILE A 234 6.07 2.33 -7.00
C ILE A 234 7.03 3.11 -6.10
N CYS A 235 8.12 3.66 -6.64
CA CYS A 235 9.06 4.49 -5.89
C CYS A 235 8.38 5.73 -5.27
N THR A 236 7.43 6.35 -5.99
CA THR A 236 6.63 7.46 -5.45
C THR A 236 5.68 6.99 -4.35
N PHE A 237 5.04 5.82 -4.53
CA PHE A 237 4.15 5.25 -3.52
C PHE A 237 4.87 4.99 -2.20
N ASN A 238 6.11 4.53 -2.26
CA ASN A 238 6.95 4.28 -1.09
C ASN A 238 7.27 5.54 -0.27
N LEU A 239 7.15 6.72 -0.86
CA LEU A 239 7.33 8.01 -0.16
C LEU A 239 6.03 8.55 0.45
N SER A 240 4.87 8.07 -0.05
CA SER A 240 3.56 8.69 0.23
C SER A 240 3.20 8.77 1.72
N TYR A 241 3.72 7.88 2.56
CA TYR A 241 3.39 7.88 4.00
C TYR A 241 3.98 9.07 4.75
N LEU A 242 5.13 9.57 4.29
CA LEU A 242 5.82 10.72 4.89
C LEU A 242 5.18 12.05 4.48
N VAL A 243 4.35 12.06 3.44
CA VAL A 243 3.80 13.29 2.89
C VAL A 243 2.85 13.96 3.89
N THR A 244 3.15 15.23 4.16
CA THR A 244 2.41 16.19 4.97
C THR A 244 2.20 17.49 4.17
N LYS A 245 1.97 18.62 4.81
CA LYS A 245 1.98 19.94 4.17
C LYS A 245 3.43 20.36 3.85
N ASN A 246 3.59 21.23 2.85
CA ASN A 246 4.88 21.84 2.47
C ASN A 246 5.95 20.85 2.01
N ASN A 247 5.52 19.74 1.44
CA ASN A 247 6.42 18.80 0.80
C ASN A 247 6.63 19.15 -0.67
N ASN A 248 7.81 18.82 -1.17
CA ASN A 248 8.13 18.78 -2.58
C ASN A 248 8.88 17.48 -2.91
N VAL A 249 8.82 17.06 -4.15
CA VAL A 249 9.70 16.02 -4.66
C VAL A 249 10.71 16.63 -5.62
N ARG A 250 11.94 16.11 -5.57
CA ARG A 250 13.00 16.42 -6.53
C ARG A 250 13.37 15.14 -7.26
N ILE A 251 13.35 15.19 -8.58
CA ILE A 251 13.52 14.03 -9.43
C ILE A 251 14.83 14.16 -10.20
N ASN A 252 15.73 13.21 -10.01
CA ASN A 252 16.93 13.06 -10.81
C ASN A 252 16.65 12.05 -11.92
N PHE A 253 16.63 12.53 -13.17
CA PHE A 253 16.42 11.73 -14.37
C PHE A 253 17.69 11.07 -14.89
N MET A 254 18.83 11.31 -14.26
CA MET A 254 20.14 10.77 -14.63
C MET A 254 20.77 9.99 -13.47
N PRO A 255 20.05 9.01 -12.84
CA PRO A 255 20.57 8.29 -11.68
C PRO A 255 21.73 7.34 -12.04
N PHE A 256 22.04 7.19 -13.31
CA PHE A 256 23.11 6.35 -13.86
C PHE A 256 24.49 7.03 -13.85
N ILE A 257 24.55 8.34 -13.53
CA ILE A 257 25.80 9.09 -13.34
C ILE A 257 25.80 9.80 -11.99
N LYS A 258 26.96 10.03 -11.42
CA LYS A 258 27.10 10.89 -10.24
C LYS A 258 26.87 12.35 -10.62
N VAL A 259 26.39 13.14 -9.66
CA VAL A 259 26.09 14.57 -9.88
C VAL A 259 27.36 15.35 -10.32
N GLU A 260 28.51 14.94 -9.78
CA GLU A 260 29.82 15.52 -10.09
C GLU A 260 30.25 15.24 -11.53
N GLU A 261 29.80 14.13 -12.13
CA GLU A 261 30.14 13.70 -13.48
C GLU A 261 29.23 14.34 -14.56
N TYR A 262 28.19 15.08 -14.15
CA TYR A 262 27.22 15.68 -15.06
C TYR A 262 27.87 16.61 -16.07
N ASP A 263 28.75 17.49 -15.60
CA ASP A 263 29.38 18.51 -16.46
C ASP A 263 30.29 17.86 -17.49
N ASP A 264 31.05 16.82 -17.12
CA ASP A 264 31.88 16.04 -18.03
C ASP A 264 31.04 15.28 -19.06
N PHE A 265 29.91 14.70 -18.65
CA PHE A 265 28.98 14.03 -19.55
C PHE A 265 28.42 14.99 -20.59
N MET A 266 28.02 16.17 -20.20
CA MET A 266 27.47 17.19 -21.11
C MET A 266 28.57 17.77 -22.03
N LEU A 267 29.77 17.98 -21.52
CA LEU A 267 30.91 18.48 -22.30
C LEU A 267 31.34 17.50 -23.41
N LYS A 268 31.31 16.20 -23.17
CA LYS A 268 31.55 15.17 -24.20
C LYS A 268 30.57 15.24 -25.36
N ASN A 269 29.39 15.83 -25.15
CA ASN A 269 28.34 16.01 -26.14
C ASN A 269 28.18 17.46 -26.59
N ASN A 270 29.15 18.32 -26.31
CA ASN A 270 29.08 19.79 -26.47
C ASN A 270 28.70 20.25 -27.89
N ASN A 271 29.07 19.48 -28.92
CA ASN A 271 28.77 19.72 -30.32
C ASN A 271 27.41 19.19 -30.80
N LYS A 272 26.56 18.72 -29.89
CA LYS A 272 25.20 18.27 -30.20
C LYS A 272 24.16 19.30 -29.72
N ARG A 273 23.01 19.33 -30.35
CA ARG A 273 21.86 20.09 -29.84
C ARG A 273 21.40 19.49 -28.53
N VAL A 274 20.87 20.34 -27.62
CA VAL A 274 20.36 19.89 -26.32
C VAL A 274 19.34 18.79 -26.49
N LYS A 275 18.42 18.91 -27.42
CA LYS A 275 17.40 17.91 -27.74
C LYS A 275 18.01 16.54 -28.14
N GLU A 276 19.09 16.58 -28.94
CA GLU A 276 19.78 15.36 -29.39
C GLU A 276 20.46 14.63 -28.23
N ILE A 277 21.08 15.38 -27.30
CA ILE A 277 21.69 14.80 -26.11
C ILE A 277 20.61 14.11 -25.26
N LEU A 278 19.49 14.78 -25.05
CA LEU A 278 18.41 14.30 -24.16
C LEU A 278 17.60 13.14 -24.78
N ASN A 279 17.53 13.02 -26.12
CA ASN A 279 16.84 11.92 -26.81
C ASN A 279 17.38 10.52 -26.43
N GLY A 280 18.66 10.44 -26.05
CA GLY A 280 19.27 9.19 -25.57
C GLY A 280 18.93 8.86 -24.11
N ILE A 281 18.26 9.76 -23.40
CA ILE A 281 18.05 9.67 -21.93
C ILE A 281 16.56 9.69 -21.57
N LEU A 282 15.77 10.54 -22.21
CA LEU A 282 14.42 10.90 -21.78
C LEU A 282 13.36 10.69 -22.86
N ASN A 283 12.12 10.50 -22.43
CA ASN A 283 10.97 10.51 -23.31
C ASN A 283 10.81 11.90 -24.00
N PRO A 284 10.42 11.96 -25.27
CA PRO A 284 10.28 13.23 -26.00
C PRO A 284 9.40 14.28 -25.35
N LYS A 285 8.28 13.88 -24.70
CA LYS A 285 7.42 14.83 -23.96
C LYS A 285 8.15 15.45 -22.77
N LEU A 286 8.97 14.66 -22.08
CA LEU A 286 9.74 15.13 -20.92
C LEU A 286 10.86 16.09 -21.36
N ILE A 287 11.51 15.78 -22.49
CA ILE A 287 12.51 16.67 -23.10
C ILE A 287 11.91 18.05 -23.41
N LEU A 288 10.77 18.07 -24.11
CA LEU A 288 10.08 19.33 -24.43
C LEU A 288 9.68 20.09 -23.16
N ALA A 289 9.21 19.40 -22.14
CA ALA A 289 8.85 20.03 -20.87
C ALA A 289 10.04 20.65 -20.16
N ILE A 290 11.19 19.96 -20.12
CA ILE A 290 12.42 20.46 -19.50
C ILE A 290 12.98 21.65 -20.30
N ILE A 291 13.11 21.55 -21.61
CA ILE A 291 13.58 22.63 -22.49
C ILE A 291 12.70 23.87 -22.30
N LYS A 292 11.37 23.70 -22.30
CA LYS A 292 10.44 24.81 -22.08
C LYS A 292 10.59 25.41 -20.69
N ARG A 293 10.77 24.61 -19.64
CA ARG A 293 10.95 25.08 -18.26
C ARG A 293 12.26 25.84 -18.08
N CYS A 294 13.30 25.44 -18.81
CA CYS A 294 14.58 26.11 -18.86
C CYS A 294 14.61 27.38 -19.79
N ASN A 295 13.52 27.61 -20.54
CA ASN A 295 13.44 28.65 -21.56
C ASN A 295 14.59 28.57 -22.61
N ILE A 296 14.98 27.33 -22.96
CA ILE A 296 16.03 27.06 -23.95
C ILE A 296 15.38 26.92 -25.34
N ASN A 297 16.03 27.50 -26.37
CA ASN A 297 15.66 27.19 -27.75
C ASN A 297 16.12 25.75 -28.07
N GLU A 298 15.23 24.87 -28.52
CA GLU A 298 15.50 23.46 -28.78
C GLU A 298 16.55 23.20 -29.87
N GLU A 299 16.78 24.19 -30.76
CA GLU A 299 17.75 24.10 -31.84
C GLU A 299 19.19 24.49 -31.41
N LYS A 300 19.37 25.07 -30.22
CA LYS A 300 20.69 25.42 -29.71
C LYS A 300 21.58 24.21 -29.47
N TYR A 301 22.84 24.32 -29.85
CA TYR A 301 23.88 23.40 -29.43
C TYR A 301 24.24 23.63 -27.96
N PHE A 302 24.75 22.62 -27.26
CA PHE A 302 25.07 22.79 -25.84
C PHE A 302 26.14 23.84 -25.57
N TYR A 303 27.13 23.98 -26.48
CA TYR A 303 28.16 25.05 -26.35
C TYR A 303 27.59 26.47 -26.47
N GLU A 304 26.44 26.64 -27.14
CA GLU A 304 25.80 27.97 -27.33
C GLU A 304 24.99 28.40 -26.11
N LEU A 305 24.77 27.49 -25.16
CA LEU A 305 24.02 27.82 -23.94
C LEU A 305 24.83 28.76 -23.05
N SER A 306 24.17 29.82 -22.57
CA SER A 306 24.70 30.67 -21.52
C SER A 306 24.92 29.89 -20.23
N LYS A 307 25.76 30.39 -19.35
CA LYS A 307 26.00 29.80 -18.04
C LYS A 307 24.68 29.54 -17.28
N LYS A 308 23.76 30.50 -17.30
CA LYS A 308 22.43 30.40 -16.65
C LYS A 308 21.58 29.31 -17.27
N GLU A 309 21.54 29.14 -18.60
CA GLU A 309 20.80 28.07 -19.26
C GLU A 309 21.38 26.71 -18.92
N LYS A 310 22.71 26.57 -18.83
CA LYS A 310 23.38 25.34 -18.40
C LYS A 310 23.04 24.95 -16.95
N GLU A 311 23.05 25.92 -16.05
CA GLU A 311 22.67 25.71 -14.63
C GLU A 311 21.21 25.31 -14.51
N LEU A 312 20.27 25.97 -15.19
CA LEU A 312 18.86 25.60 -15.20
C LEU A 312 18.62 24.23 -15.81
N LEU A 313 19.33 23.89 -16.88
CA LEU A 313 19.25 22.57 -17.50
C LEU A 313 19.74 21.49 -16.53
N LYS A 314 20.87 21.69 -15.87
CA LYS A 314 21.42 20.81 -14.85
C LYS A 314 20.40 20.60 -13.73
N GLU A 315 19.88 21.67 -13.16
CA GLU A 315 18.87 21.61 -12.09
C GLU A 315 17.63 20.79 -12.51
N ASN A 316 17.12 21.05 -13.72
CA ASN A 316 15.93 20.33 -14.21
C ASN A 316 16.19 18.89 -14.68
N LEU A 317 17.43 18.46 -14.83
CA LEU A 317 17.79 17.08 -15.11
C LEU A 317 18.09 16.26 -13.85
N ILE A 318 18.71 16.87 -12.84
CA ILE A 318 19.16 16.15 -11.64
C ILE A 318 18.36 16.50 -10.39
N SER A 319 17.53 17.53 -10.40
CA SER A 319 16.75 18.01 -9.26
C SER A 319 15.41 18.64 -9.68
N PHE A 320 14.70 17.99 -10.60
CA PHE A 320 13.42 18.46 -11.12
C PHE A 320 12.38 18.56 -10.02
N ARG A 321 12.11 19.77 -9.56
CA ARG A 321 11.23 20.04 -8.43
C ARG A 321 9.76 20.06 -8.83
N ILE A 322 8.93 19.39 -8.04
CA ILE A 322 7.46 19.43 -8.09
C ILE A 322 6.93 19.60 -6.67
N ASP A 323 6.18 20.67 -6.43
CA ASP A 323 5.56 20.91 -5.13
C ASP A 323 4.33 20.03 -4.94
N ILE A 324 4.22 19.40 -3.77
CA ILE A 324 3.21 18.40 -3.45
C ILE A 324 2.11 19.02 -2.58
N LYS A 325 0.86 18.92 -3.01
CA LYS A 325 -0.33 19.37 -2.28
C LYS A 325 -0.81 18.36 -1.26
N GLY A 326 -0.59 17.08 -1.51
CA GLY A 326 -1.02 16.00 -0.63
C GLY A 326 -0.96 14.64 -1.30
N LYS A 327 -1.61 13.69 -0.67
CA LYS A 327 -1.72 12.30 -1.11
C LYS A 327 -2.92 12.11 -2.02
N GLY A 328 -2.85 11.15 -2.93
CA GLY A 328 -4.01 10.70 -3.69
C GLY A 328 -5.13 10.14 -2.78
N PRO A 329 -6.34 10.00 -3.31
CA PRO A 329 -7.51 9.58 -2.53
C PRO A 329 -7.50 8.09 -2.19
N PHE A 330 -8.34 7.68 -1.23
CA PHE A 330 -8.45 6.29 -0.78
C PHE A 330 -8.82 5.29 -1.88
N ASP A 331 -9.55 5.71 -2.89
CA ASP A 331 -9.95 4.86 -4.01
C ASP A 331 -8.80 4.47 -4.94
N LYS A 332 -7.65 5.15 -4.83
CA LYS A 332 -6.38 4.83 -5.50
C LYS A 332 -5.34 4.22 -4.55
N ALA A 333 -5.56 4.27 -3.24
CA ALA A 333 -4.61 3.79 -2.25
C ALA A 333 -4.55 2.26 -2.21
N GLN A 334 -3.35 1.70 -2.15
CA GLN A 334 -3.18 0.25 -1.97
C GLN A 334 -3.38 -0.15 -0.51
N ILE A 335 -2.97 0.70 0.44
CA ILE A 335 -3.12 0.49 1.88
C ILE A 335 -3.53 1.79 2.58
N CYS A 336 -3.84 1.69 3.88
CA CYS A 336 -3.98 2.82 4.78
C CYS A 336 -2.90 2.79 5.85
N MET A 337 -2.58 3.93 6.38
CA MET A 337 -1.90 4.09 7.66
C MET A 337 -2.90 4.56 8.73
N GLY A 338 -2.59 4.36 10.01
CA GLY A 338 -3.51 4.64 11.12
C GLY A 338 -4.38 3.44 11.46
N GLY A 339 -5.47 3.64 12.19
CA GLY A 339 -6.33 2.58 12.71
C GLY A 339 -6.15 2.36 14.20
N VAL A 340 -6.41 1.16 14.71
CA VAL A 340 -6.28 0.85 16.14
C VAL A 340 -4.81 0.81 16.56
N PRO A 341 -4.42 1.49 17.63
CA PRO A 341 -3.05 1.44 18.15
C PRO A 341 -2.67 0.03 18.62
N LEU A 342 -1.45 -0.41 18.31
CA LEU A 342 -0.97 -1.75 18.68
C LEU A 342 -0.90 -1.97 20.20
N ASN A 343 -0.66 -0.92 20.98
CA ASN A 343 -0.64 -1.00 22.43
C ASN A 343 -2.00 -1.33 23.08
N GLU A 344 -3.10 -1.21 22.34
CA GLU A 344 -4.44 -1.61 22.77
C GLU A 344 -4.77 -3.08 22.47
N ILE A 345 -3.82 -3.83 21.90
CA ILE A 345 -4.01 -5.20 21.44
C ILE A 345 -2.94 -6.10 22.07
N VAL A 346 -3.32 -7.32 22.40
CA VAL A 346 -2.39 -8.38 22.77
C VAL A 346 -1.83 -8.97 21.46
N ILE A 347 -0.62 -8.61 21.11
CA ILE A 347 -0.06 -8.83 19.78
C ILE A 347 -0.09 -10.31 19.34
N LYS A 348 0.41 -11.22 20.17
CA LYS A 348 0.45 -12.67 19.86
C LYS A 348 -0.92 -13.30 19.57
N SER A 349 -2.00 -12.73 20.05
CA SER A 349 -3.35 -13.31 19.93
C SER A 349 -4.33 -12.40 19.22
N MET A 350 -3.94 -11.19 18.87
CA MET A 350 -4.81 -10.15 18.29
C MET A 350 -6.05 -9.85 19.14
N LYS A 351 -6.01 -10.15 20.44
CA LYS A 351 -7.09 -9.87 21.36
C LYS A 351 -7.08 -8.41 21.80
N SER A 352 -8.26 -7.85 21.93
CA SER A 352 -8.46 -6.53 22.57
C SER A 352 -7.99 -6.55 24.02
N LYS A 353 -7.27 -5.50 24.44
CA LYS A 353 -6.93 -5.24 25.85
C LYS A 353 -8.06 -4.55 26.62
N ILE A 354 -9.20 -4.24 25.99
CA ILE A 354 -10.35 -3.61 26.63
C ILE A 354 -11.00 -4.59 27.60
N LYS A 355 -10.79 -4.38 28.91
CA LYS A 355 -11.20 -5.29 29.99
C LYS A 355 -12.70 -5.62 29.97
N LYS A 356 -13.57 -4.65 29.66
CA LYS A 356 -15.02 -4.87 29.60
C LYS A 356 -15.48 -5.91 28.58
N LEU A 357 -14.63 -6.28 27.63
CA LEU A 357 -14.92 -7.27 26.59
C LEU A 357 -14.51 -8.70 26.99
N ASN A 358 -14.03 -8.90 28.24
CA ASN A 358 -13.67 -10.21 28.80
C ASN A 358 -12.76 -11.05 27.91
N TRP A 359 -11.82 -10.40 27.17
CA TRP A 359 -10.88 -11.05 26.24
C TRP A 359 -11.54 -11.88 25.13
N LYS A 360 -12.81 -11.63 24.82
CA LYS A 360 -13.59 -12.34 23.79
C LYS A 360 -13.60 -11.65 22.43
N PHE A 361 -12.94 -10.50 22.34
CA PHE A 361 -12.89 -9.68 21.14
C PHE A 361 -11.53 -9.76 20.48
N TYR A 362 -11.51 -10.01 19.17
CA TYR A 362 -10.30 -10.09 18.35
C TYR A 362 -10.36 -9.05 17.24
N LEU A 363 -9.24 -8.40 16.99
CA LEU A 363 -9.17 -7.32 16.04
C LEU A 363 -8.13 -7.61 14.96
N ILE A 364 -8.59 -7.69 13.71
CA ILE A 364 -7.71 -7.82 12.53
C ILE A 364 -7.88 -6.59 11.63
N LEU A 365 -8.04 -5.41 12.23
CA LEU A 365 -8.04 -4.11 11.55
C LEU A 365 -6.69 -3.40 11.66
N ILE A 366 -5.63 -4.16 11.91
CA ILE A 366 -4.30 -3.60 12.08
C ILE A 366 -3.71 -3.38 10.70
N ASN A 367 -3.46 -2.12 10.37
CA ASN A 367 -2.65 -1.76 9.23
C ASN A 367 -1.17 -1.87 9.62
N ILE A 368 -0.66 -3.11 9.64
CA ILE A 368 0.77 -3.32 9.61
C ILE A 368 1.16 -3.06 8.15
N ARG A 369 1.96 -2.04 7.95
CA ARG A 369 2.38 -1.63 6.64
C ARG A 369 3.63 -2.41 6.25
N GLU A 370 3.49 -3.26 5.27
CA GLU A 370 4.60 -3.83 4.54
C GLU A 370 5.04 -2.84 3.46
N TYR A 371 6.26 -2.34 3.55
CA TYR A 371 6.96 -1.66 2.47
C TYR A 371 7.82 -2.66 1.75
N LEU A 372 7.42 -2.98 0.56
CA LEU A 372 8.28 -3.67 -0.38
C LEU A 372 8.98 -2.57 -1.19
N SER A 373 10.20 -2.20 -0.77
CA SER A 373 11.12 -1.51 -1.66
C SER A 373 11.56 -2.50 -2.72
N ASN A 374 11.35 -2.17 -3.97
CA ASN A 374 11.98 -2.87 -5.08
C ASN A 374 13.46 -2.61 -5.08
#